data_50066d53e4a1b86f3e3f00bd23c425b6
#
_entry.id   50066d53e4a1b86f3e3f00bd23c425b6
#
_cell.length_a   1.000
_cell.length_b   1.000
_cell.length_c   1.000
_cell.angle_alpha   90.00
_cell.angle_beta   90.00
_cell.angle_gamma   90.00
#
_symmetry.space_group_name_H-M   'P 1'
#
loop_
_entity.id
_entity.type
_entity.pdbx_description
1 polymer ?
#
loop_
_entity_poly.entity_id
_entity_poly.type
_entity_poly.pdbx_seq_one_letter_code
_entity_poly.pdbx_strand_id
1 'polypeptide(L)'
;MNEENCITDYNKTFIETFNLNNIEIRNINLKSLLEMIPQNDMDIDTLIKAVEKARKTKKTIHLQETVTPLGKYFNIEVSAIYSNGNFLGGLCLLKDITEHTLDMQTIERNQNLLMERERLASLGQLIGGIAHNLKTPIMSISGATEGLKDLINEYDSSIEDPTVNAQDHHEIARDMMEWINKIREHTAYMSDIITTVKGQAVAMSG
;
A
#
# COMPACT_ATOMS: atom_id res chain seq x y z
N MET A 1 28.75 -31.27 -11.47
CA MET A 1 29.82 -30.51 -12.18
C MET A 1 31.17 -30.95 -11.64
N ASN A 2 32.17 -31.07 -12.49
CA ASN A 2 33.55 -31.43 -12.09
C ASN A 2 34.39 -30.20 -11.65
N GLU A 3 35.69 -30.38 -11.46
CA GLU A 3 36.62 -29.30 -11.04
C GLU A 3 36.74 -28.15 -12.04
N GLU A 4 36.51 -28.43 -13.32
CA GLU A 4 36.56 -27.46 -14.44
C GLU A 4 35.20 -26.79 -14.71
N ASN A 5 34.23 -26.99 -13.81
CA ASN A 5 32.82 -26.53 -13.96
C ASN A 5 32.11 -27.15 -15.18
N CYS A 6 32.55 -28.31 -15.67
CA CYS A 6 31.85 -29.04 -16.71
C CYS A 6 30.72 -29.88 -16.10
N ILE A 7 29.59 -29.97 -16.77
CA ILE A 7 28.44 -30.75 -16.36
C ILE A 7 28.75 -32.24 -16.52
N THR A 8 28.68 -32.97 -15.44
CA THR A 8 28.94 -34.45 -15.44
C THR A 8 27.65 -35.24 -15.49
N ASP A 9 26.61 -34.71 -14.86
CA ASP A 9 25.33 -35.37 -14.80
C ASP A 9 24.18 -34.34 -14.63
N TYR A 10 22.98 -34.71 -15.04
CA TYR A 10 21.78 -33.88 -14.96
C TYR A 10 20.53 -34.76 -14.98
N ASN A 11 19.43 -34.22 -14.47
CA ASN A 11 18.13 -34.90 -14.53
C ASN A 11 17.29 -34.45 -15.74
N LYS A 12 16.27 -35.29 -16.05
CA LYS A 12 15.34 -35.04 -17.16
C LYS A 12 14.61 -33.68 -17.03
N THR A 13 14.21 -33.34 -15.80
CA THR A 13 13.52 -32.09 -15.52
C THR A 13 14.33 -30.85 -15.92
N PHE A 14 15.67 -30.89 -15.70
CA PHE A 14 16.55 -29.80 -16.11
C PHE A 14 16.50 -29.59 -17.64
N ILE A 15 16.57 -30.68 -18.41
CA ILE A 15 16.50 -30.65 -19.87
C ILE A 15 15.15 -30.09 -20.36
N GLU A 16 14.05 -30.55 -19.77
CA GLU A 16 12.70 -30.11 -20.12
C GLU A 16 12.48 -28.64 -19.75
N THR A 17 12.92 -28.21 -18.57
CA THR A 17 12.75 -26.86 -18.08
C THR A 17 13.46 -25.82 -18.94
N PHE A 18 14.66 -26.13 -19.41
CA PHE A 18 15.47 -25.22 -20.25
C PHE A 18 15.38 -25.52 -21.75
N ASN A 19 14.46 -26.42 -22.15
CA ASN A 19 14.21 -26.79 -23.56
C ASN A 19 15.48 -27.28 -24.30
N LEU A 20 16.28 -28.09 -23.63
CA LEU A 20 17.56 -28.60 -24.12
C LEU A 20 17.44 -30.01 -24.72
N ASN A 21 16.26 -30.48 -25.12
CA ASN A 21 15.97 -31.85 -25.51
C ASN A 21 16.84 -32.42 -26.64
N ASN A 22 17.47 -31.57 -27.46
CA ASN A 22 18.27 -32.00 -28.61
C ASN A 22 19.75 -31.67 -28.43
N ILE A 23 20.21 -31.35 -27.21
CA ILE A 23 21.56 -30.94 -26.93
C ILE A 23 22.15 -31.90 -25.92
N GLU A 24 23.25 -32.57 -26.28
CA GLU A 24 24.08 -33.35 -25.30
C GLU A 24 24.90 -32.34 -24.48
N ILE A 25 24.54 -32.15 -23.22
CA ILE A 25 25.18 -31.19 -22.32
C ILE A 25 26.25 -31.80 -21.40
N ARG A 26 26.48 -33.10 -21.48
CA ARG A 26 27.54 -33.74 -20.72
C ARG A 26 28.91 -33.25 -21.16
N ASN A 27 29.78 -32.95 -20.21
CA ASN A 27 31.11 -32.35 -20.40
C ASN A 27 31.10 -30.95 -21.03
N ILE A 28 29.96 -30.32 -21.17
CA ILE A 28 29.89 -28.87 -21.51
C ILE A 28 30.21 -28.04 -20.28
N ASN A 29 31.05 -27.02 -20.44
CA ASN A 29 31.34 -26.08 -19.37
C ASN A 29 30.05 -25.27 -19.06
N LEU A 30 29.81 -25.01 -17.78
CA LEU A 30 28.62 -24.31 -17.30
C LEU A 30 28.43 -22.94 -17.99
N LYS A 31 29.51 -22.19 -18.23
CA LYS A 31 29.46 -20.91 -18.94
C LYS A 31 28.94 -21.08 -20.35
N SER A 32 29.48 -22.03 -21.09
CA SER A 32 29.06 -22.31 -22.47
C SER A 32 27.62 -22.81 -22.54
N LEU A 33 27.16 -23.61 -21.55
CA LEU A 33 25.75 -24.00 -21.49
C LEU A 33 24.84 -22.80 -21.30
N LEU A 34 25.16 -21.92 -20.39
CA LEU A 34 24.33 -20.75 -20.12
C LEU A 34 24.28 -19.76 -21.29
N GLU A 35 25.37 -19.68 -22.08
CA GLU A 35 25.39 -18.94 -23.34
C GLU A 35 24.49 -19.57 -24.44
N MET A 36 24.23 -20.89 -24.36
CA MET A 36 23.32 -21.58 -25.29
C MET A 36 21.84 -21.40 -24.95
N ILE A 37 21.52 -21.02 -23.73
CA ILE A 37 20.13 -20.73 -23.32
C ILE A 37 19.76 -19.33 -23.84
N PRO A 38 18.79 -19.22 -24.77
CA PRO A 38 18.44 -17.92 -25.37
C PRO A 38 17.97 -16.93 -24.31
N GLN A 39 18.42 -15.67 -24.42
CA GLN A 39 18.01 -14.56 -23.54
C GLN A 39 18.23 -14.88 -22.03
N ASN A 40 19.33 -15.51 -21.69
CA ASN A 40 19.61 -15.85 -20.32
C ASN A 40 20.08 -14.60 -19.54
N ASP A 41 19.18 -14.05 -18.71
CA ASP A 41 19.47 -12.93 -17.80
C ASP A 41 20.13 -13.39 -16.49
N MET A 42 20.42 -14.70 -16.37
CA MET A 42 21.13 -15.22 -15.21
C MET A 42 22.56 -14.70 -15.22
N ASP A 43 22.97 -14.01 -14.18
CA ASP A 43 24.34 -13.58 -14.00
C ASP A 43 25.25 -14.80 -13.81
N ILE A 44 25.85 -15.22 -14.92
CA ILE A 44 26.79 -16.38 -15.00
C ILE A 44 27.91 -16.22 -13.98
N ASP A 45 28.42 -15.00 -13.83
CA ASP A 45 29.54 -14.74 -12.90
C ASP A 45 29.10 -14.95 -11.46
N THR A 46 27.86 -14.63 -11.12
CA THR A 46 27.31 -14.91 -9.79
C THR A 46 27.19 -16.41 -9.52
N LEU A 47 26.74 -17.19 -10.49
CA LEU A 47 26.68 -18.64 -10.33
C LEU A 47 28.05 -19.27 -10.19
N ILE A 48 29.03 -18.89 -11.01
CA ILE A 48 30.42 -19.36 -10.93
C ILE A 48 31.04 -18.99 -9.57
N LYS A 49 30.87 -17.74 -9.13
CA LYS A 49 31.32 -17.29 -7.80
C LYS A 49 30.67 -18.11 -6.66
N ALA A 50 29.38 -18.46 -6.80
CA ALA A 50 28.71 -19.32 -5.81
C ALA A 50 29.34 -20.74 -5.76
N VAL A 51 29.68 -21.34 -6.91
CA VAL A 51 30.38 -22.63 -6.97
C VAL A 51 31.74 -22.53 -6.28
N GLU A 52 32.54 -21.51 -6.60
CA GLU A 52 33.84 -21.28 -5.96
C GLU A 52 33.73 -21.04 -4.45
N LYS A 53 32.73 -20.26 -4.04
CA LYS A 53 32.47 -19.99 -2.63
C LYS A 53 32.03 -21.25 -1.89
N ALA A 54 31.15 -22.08 -2.47
CA ALA A 54 30.75 -23.34 -1.91
C ALA A 54 31.98 -24.30 -1.75
N ARG A 55 32.87 -24.34 -2.75
CA ARG A 55 34.10 -25.08 -2.72
C ARG A 55 35.05 -24.63 -1.59
N LYS A 56 35.25 -23.32 -1.44
CA LYS A 56 36.15 -22.76 -0.41
C LYS A 56 35.58 -22.89 1.01
N THR A 57 34.30 -22.69 1.19
CA THR A 57 33.66 -22.62 2.52
C THR A 57 33.14 -23.99 2.97
N LYS A 58 33.01 -24.96 2.07
CA LYS A 58 32.36 -26.26 2.30
C LYS A 58 30.90 -26.13 2.78
N LYS A 59 30.25 -25.02 2.47
CA LYS A 59 28.84 -24.72 2.82
C LYS A 59 28.00 -24.61 1.56
N THR A 60 26.72 -24.95 1.67
CA THR A 60 25.75 -24.68 0.62
C THR A 60 25.56 -23.15 0.46
N ILE A 61 25.59 -22.70 -0.75
CA ILE A 61 25.33 -21.30 -1.11
C ILE A 61 23.95 -21.23 -1.75
N HIS A 62 23.13 -20.35 -1.23
CA HIS A 62 21.80 -20.07 -1.77
C HIS A 62 21.88 -18.77 -2.58
N LEU A 63 21.39 -18.81 -3.80
CA LEU A 63 21.18 -17.64 -4.64
C LEU A 63 19.70 -17.31 -4.63
N GLN A 64 19.39 -16.04 -4.37
CA GLN A 64 18.03 -15.56 -4.39
C GLN A 64 17.47 -15.50 -5.82
N GLU A 65 16.17 -15.49 -5.90
CA GLU A 65 15.28 -15.48 -7.05
C GLU A 65 15.93 -14.99 -8.34
N THR A 66 16.09 -15.91 -9.28
CA THR A 66 16.59 -15.59 -10.60
C THR A 66 15.42 -15.67 -11.57
N VAL A 67 15.07 -14.54 -12.19
CA VAL A 67 14.10 -14.52 -13.28
C VAL A 67 14.80 -15.03 -14.53
N THR A 68 14.24 -16.03 -15.18
CA THR A 68 14.70 -16.46 -16.48
C THR A 68 13.87 -15.81 -17.60
N PRO A 69 14.38 -15.76 -18.85
CA PRO A 69 13.64 -15.25 -20.00
C PRO A 69 12.32 -15.98 -20.25
N LEU A 70 12.19 -17.18 -19.69
CA LEU A 70 10.95 -17.98 -19.75
C LEU A 70 9.88 -17.47 -18.74
N GLY A 71 10.12 -16.38 -18.05
CA GLY A 71 9.22 -15.84 -17.03
C GLY A 71 9.15 -16.71 -15.76
N LYS A 72 10.17 -17.54 -15.53
CA LYS A 72 10.23 -18.48 -14.40
C LYS A 72 11.18 -17.97 -13.31
N TYR A 73 10.80 -18.22 -12.07
CA TYR A 73 11.60 -17.92 -10.89
C TYR A 73 12.21 -19.19 -10.34
N PHE A 74 13.51 -19.16 -10.08
CA PHE A 74 14.23 -20.30 -9.49
C PHE A 74 14.94 -19.89 -8.22
N ASN A 75 14.86 -20.75 -7.22
CA ASN A 75 15.79 -20.75 -6.09
C ASN A 75 16.92 -21.72 -6.43
N ILE A 76 18.16 -21.25 -6.39
CA ILE A 76 19.34 -22.03 -6.78
C ILE A 76 20.19 -22.30 -5.55
N GLU A 77 20.45 -23.58 -5.30
CA GLU A 77 21.33 -24.03 -4.23
C GLU A 77 22.59 -24.67 -4.83
N VAL A 78 23.74 -24.18 -4.42
CA VAL A 78 25.02 -24.70 -4.89
C VAL A 78 25.77 -25.29 -3.72
N SER A 79 26.10 -26.58 -3.83
CA SER A 79 26.84 -27.34 -2.82
C SER A 79 28.09 -27.98 -3.42
N ALA A 80 29.17 -28.03 -2.65
CA ALA A 80 30.37 -28.74 -3.03
C ALA A 80 30.37 -30.15 -2.43
N ILE A 81 30.70 -31.16 -3.25
CA ILE A 81 30.75 -32.57 -2.89
C ILE A 81 32.20 -32.99 -2.65
N TYR A 82 32.43 -33.64 -1.52
CA TYR A 82 33.76 -34.12 -1.12
C TYR A 82 33.72 -35.63 -0.81
N SER A 83 34.82 -36.32 -1.09
CA SER A 83 35.05 -37.66 -0.61
C SER A 83 36.50 -37.77 -0.11
N ASN A 84 36.66 -38.31 1.07
CA ASN A 84 37.98 -38.45 1.74
C ASN A 84 38.79 -37.14 1.78
N GLY A 85 38.08 -36.00 1.91
CA GLY A 85 38.71 -34.67 1.93
C GLY A 85 38.99 -34.07 0.57
N ASN A 86 38.89 -34.81 -0.52
CA ASN A 86 39.10 -34.38 -1.87
C ASN A 86 37.78 -33.85 -2.47
N PHE A 87 37.84 -32.73 -3.21
CA PHE A 87 36.70 -32.19 -3.94
C PHE A 87 36.39 -33.12 -5.13
N LEU A 88 35.16 -33.58 -5.20
CA LEU A 88 34.68 -34.43 -6.30
C LEU A 88 33.89 -33.64 -7.34
N GLY A 89 33.27 -32.55 -6.92
CA GLY A 89 32.44 -31.78 -7.82
C GLY A 89 31.46 -30.85 -7.10
N GLY A 90 30.67 -30.13 -7.87
CA GLY A 90 29.58 -29.25 -7.41
C GLY A 90 28.22 -29.84 -7.77
N LEU A 91 27.26 -29.71 -6.86
CA LEU A 91 25.86 -29.95 -7.08
C LEU A 91 25.13 -28.59 -7.18
N CYS A 92 24.39 -28.39 -8.26
CA CYS A 92 23.52 -27.26 -8.42
C CYS A 92 22.08 -27.78 -8.44
N LEU A 93 21.28 -27.34 -7.48
CA LEU A 93 19.85 -27.64 -7.40
C LEU A 93 19.05 -26.38 -7.77
N LEU A 94 18.19 -26.51 -8.78
CA LEU A 94 17.29 -25.44 -9.20
C LEU A 94 15.87 -25.85 -8.80
N LYS A 95 15.24 -25.07 -7.94
CA LYS A 95 13.86 -25.26 -7.52
C LYS A 95 13.00 -24.21 -8.21
N ASP A 96 12.06 -24.64 -9.05
CA ASP A 96 11.06 -23.75 -9.64
C ASP A 96 10.13 -23.24 -8.52
N ILE A 97 10.13 -21.93 -8.32
CA ILE A 97 9.33 -21.24 -7.31
C ILE A 97 8.36 -20.24 -7.96
N THR A 98 8.11 -20.39 -9.27
CA THR A 98 7.32 -19.46 -10.06
C THR A 98 5.91 -19.26 -9.50
N GLU A 99 5.18 -20.36 -9.26
CA GLU A 99 3.84 -20.32 -8.69
C GLU A 99 3.83 -19.60 -7.33
N HIS A 100 4.76 -19.99 -6.44
CA HIS A 100 4.87 -19.38 -5.12
C HIS A 100 5.15 -17.87 -5.20
N THR A 101 6.06 -17.44 -6.08
CA THR A 101 6.41 -16.02 -6.24
C THR A 101 5.23 -15.22 -6.79
N LEU A 102 4.53 -15.75 -7.80
CA LEU A 102 3.33 -15.09 -8.36
C LEU A 102 2.19 -15.01 -7.36
N ASP A 103 1.99 -16.06 -6.55
CA ASP A 103 1.00 -16.05 -5.48
C ASP A 103 1.32 -15.00 -4.42
N MET A 104 2.58 -14.90 -4.00
CA MET A 104 3.02 -13.87 -3.04
C MET A 104 2.81 -12.45 -3.58
N GLN A 105 3.15 -12.19 -4.84
CA GLN A 105 2.90 -10.91 -5.49
C GLN A 105 1.40 -10.58 -5.55
N THR A 106 0.57 -11.60 -5.82
CA THR A 106 -0.88 -11.45 -5.85
C THR A 106 -1.44 -11.13 -4.47
N ILE A 107 -0.96 -11.82 -3.42
CA ILE A 107 -1.34 -11.57 -2.04
C ILE A 107 -0.97 -10.15 -1.62
N GLU A 108 0.27 -9.72 -1.89
CA GLU A 108 0.74 -8.37 -1.57
C GLU A 108 -0.12 -7.29 -2.28
N ARG A 109 -0.40 -7.48 -3.56
CA ARG A 109 -1.28 -6.58 -4.31
C ARG A 109 -2.67 -6.50 -3.71
N ASN A 110 -3.25 -7.64 -3.34
CA ASN A 110 -4.58 -7.69 -2.75
C ASN A 110 -4.62 -7.04 -1.36
N GLN A 111 -3.58 -7.22 -0.54
CA GLN A 111 -3.44 -6.55 0.75
C GLN A 111 -3.41 -5.03 0.60
N ASN A 112 -2.63 -4.52 -0.35
CA ASN A 112 -2.57 -3.08 -0.63
C ASN A 112 -3.93 -2.51 -1.07
N LEU A 113 -4.66 -3.24 -1.92
CA LEU A 113 -6.01 -2.86 -2.34
C LEU A 113 -7.02 -2.88 -1.17
N LEU A 114 -6.90 -3.84 -0.26
CA LEU A 114 -7.76 -3.90 0.93
C LEU A 114 -7.49 -2.73 1.87
N MET A 115 -6.23 -2.40 2.14
CA MET A 115 -5.86 -1.24 2.96
C MET A 115 -6.40 0.07 2.37
N GLU A 116 -6.30 0.24 1.04
CA GLU A 116 -6.84 1.42 0.37
C GLU A 116 -8.38 1.50 0.51
N ARG A 117 -9.08 0.38 0.34
CA ARG A 117 -10.53 0.31 0.52
C ARG A 117 -10.96 0.60 1.96
N GLU A 118 -10.26 0.07 2.95
CA GLU A 118 -10.53 0.36 4.36
C GLU A 118 -10.32 1.83 4.69
N ARG A 119 -9.26 2.45 4.15
CA ARG A 119 -9.00 3.88 4.29
C ARG A 119 -10.14 4.72 3.69
N LEU A 120 -10.59 4.38 2.48
CA LEU A 120 -11.70 5.08 1.82
C LEU A 120 -13.03 4.89 2.57
N ALA A 121 -13.30 3.70 3.09
CA ALA A 121 -14.50 3.42 3.88
C ALA A 121 -14.50 4.22 5.20
N SER A 122 -13.38 4.27 5.91
CA SER A 122 -13.19 5.07 7.12
C SER A 122 -13.38 6.56 6.85
N LEU A 123 -12.81 7.06 5.74
CA LEU A 123 -13.00 8.45 5.31
C LEU A 123 -14.48 8.74 4.99
N GLY A 124 -15.18 7.82 4.33
CA GLY A 124 -16.61 7.95 4.04
C GLY A 124 -17.47 8.03 5.30
N GLN A 125 -17.17 7.23 6.32
CA GLN A 125 -17.85 7.29 7.62
C GLN A 125 -17.59 8.61 8.34
N LEU A 126 -16.34 9.10 8.32
CA LEU A 126 -16.00 10.40 8.90
C LEU A 126 -16.75 11.53 8.22
N ILE A 127 -16.78 11.57 6.88
CA ILE A 127 -17.52 12.60 6.12
C ILE A 127 -19.00 12.54 6.44
N GLY A 128 -19.60 11.35 6.52
CA GLY A 128 -21.01 11.17 6.90
C GLY A 128 -21.32 11.72 8.29
N GLY A 129 -20.47 11.41 9.27
CA GLY A 129 -20.59 11.92 10.64
C GLY A 129 -20.44 13.43 10.72
N ILE A 130 -19.47 14.00 10.00
CA ILE A 130 -19.27 15.46 9.92
C ILE A 130 -20.49 16.16 9.30
N ALA A 131 -20.98 15.67 8.17
CA ALA A 131 -22.15 16.22 7.50
C ALA A 131 -23.39 16.23 8.41
N HIS A 132 -23.59 15.15 9.16
CA HIS A 132 -24.67 15.04 10.14
C HIS A 132 -24.51 16.06 11.27
N ASN A 133 -23.31 16.18 11.84
CA ASN A 133 -23.03 17.07 12.97
C ASN A 133 -23.06 18.56 12.57
N LEU A 134 -22.77 18.88 11.32
CA LEU A 134 -22.88 20.25 10.79
C LEU A 134 -24.32 20.61 10.42
N LYS A 135 -25.16 19.64 10.04
CA LYS A 135 -26.56 19.91 9.64
C LYS A 135 -27.35 20.57 10.77
N THR A 136 -27.23 20.09 11.99
CA THR A 136 -27.97 20.62 13.15
C THR A 136 -27.67 22.09 13.43
N PRO A 137 -26.43 22.54 13.61
CA PRO A 137 -26.13 23.94 13.85
C PRO A 137 -26.49 24.84 12.65
N ILE A 138 -26.36 24.36 11.41
CA ILE A 138 -26.77 25.08 10.21
C ILE A 138 -28.29 25.37 10.24
N MET A 139 -29.09 24.35 10.57
CA MET A 139 -30.54 24.51 10.70
C MET A 139 -30.91 25.48 11.83
N SER A 140 -30.20 25.41 12.95
CA SER A 140 -30.40 26.30 14.10
C SER A 140 -30.08 27.77 13.73
N ILE A 141 -28.96 27.98 13.02
CA ILE A 141 -28.58 29.31 12.51
C ILE A 141 -29.65 29.84 11.53
N SER A 142 -30.11 28.99 10.61
CA SER A 142 -31.15 29.35 9.64
C SER A 142 -32.46 29.77 10.33
N GLY A 143 -32.91 28.99 11.33
CA GLY A 143 -34.09 29.33 12.12
C GLY A 143 -33.92 30.62 12.93
N ALA A 144 -32.72 30.81 13.53
CA ALA A 144 -32.40 32.00 14.29
C ALA A 144 -32.35 33.29 13.40
N THR A 145 -31.87 33.16 12.16
CA THR A 145 -31.87 34.28 11.21
C THR A 145 -33.27 34.64 10.75
N GLU A 146 -34.18 33.68 10.58
CA GLU A 146 -35.58 33.96 10.25
C GLU A 146 -36.30 34.63 11.43
N GLY A 147 -36.12 34.11 12.68
CA GLY A 147 -36.66 34.76 13.87
C GLY A 147 -36.15 36.19 14.08
N LEU A 148 -34.85 36.40 13.81
CA LEU A 148 -34.28 37.77 13.87
C LEU A 148 -34.87 38.69 12.82
N LYS A 149 -35.13 38.21 11.60
CA LYS A 149 -35.76 38.95 10.53
C LYS A 149 -37.20 39.35 10.89
N ASP A 150 -37.96 38.45 11.52
CA ASP A 150 -39.32 38.76 11.97
C ASP A 150 -39.31 39.85 13.05
N LEU A 151 -38.39 39.80 14.03
CA LEU A 151 -38.26 40.86 15.04
C LEU A 151 -37.80 42.20 14.46
N ILE A 152 -36.97 42.20 13.42
CA ILE A 152 -36.58 43.43 12.69
C ILE A 152 -37.81 44.05 12.02
N ASN A 153 -38.64 43.25 11.36
CA ASN A 153 -39.88 43.71 10.75
C ASN A 153 -40.88 44.25 11.79
N GLU A 154 -41.01 43.57 12.92
CA GLU A 154 -41.84 44.01 14.05
C GLU A 154 -41.35 45.36 14.59
N TYR A 155 -40.02 45.48 14.83
CA TYR A 155 -39.41 46.74 15.27
C TYR A 155 -39.66 47.88 14.28
N ASP A 156 -39.43 47.63 12.98
CA ASP A 156 -39.67 48.66 11.94
C ASP A 156 -41.12 49.14 11.89
N SER A 157 -42.06 48.19 11.99
CA SER A 157 -43.50 48.49 12.02
C SER A 157 -43.93 49.23 13.29
N SER A 158 -43.23 49.05 14.40
CA SER A 158 -43.55 49.64 15.70
C SER A 158 -43.07 51.12 15.84
N ILE A 159 -42.17 51.57 14.99
CA ILE A 159 -41.57 52.93 15.08
C ILE A 159 -42.62 54.02 14.92
N GLU A 160 -43.60 53.82 14.05
CA GLU A 160 -44.66 54.79 13.75
C GLU A 160 -45.95 54.55 14.55
N ASP A 161 -45.98 53.51 15.42
CA ASP A 161 -47.17 53.18 16.20
C ASP A 161 -47.19 53.99 17.54
N PRO A 162 -48.14 54.91 17.74
CA PRO A 162 -48.20 55.74 18.95
C PRO A 162 -48.55 54.92 20.22
N THR A 163 -48.97 53.68 20.07
CA THR A 163 -49.30 52.79 21.20
C THR A 163 -48.08 52.03 21.74
N VAL A 164 -46.99 51.99 20.98
CA VAL A 164 -45.76 51.36 21.33
C VAL A 164 -44.85 52.35 22.06
N ASN A 165 -44.34 51.94 23.21
CA ASN A 165 -43.50 52.82 24.03
C ASN A 165 -42.01 52.35 23.99
N ALA A 166 -41.11 53.15 24.60
CA ALA A 166 -39.71 52.87 24.62
C ALA A 166 -39.36 51.53 25.30
N GLN A 167 -40.18 51.07 26.26
CA GLN A 167 -39.97 49.79 26.93
C GLN A 167 -40.20 48.59 25.96
N ASP A 168 -41.24 48.69 25.13
CA ASP A 168 -41.55 47.66 24.13
C ASP A 168 -40.42 47.55 23.10
N HIS A 169 -39.86 48.69 22.63
CA HIS A 169 -38.68 48.69 21.75
C HIS A 169 -37.44 48.03 22.40
N HIS A 170 -37.25 48.26 23.72
CA HIS A 170 -36.16 47.60 24.44
C HIS A 170 -36.38 46.09 24.58
N GLU A 171 -37.62 45.61 24.66
CA GLU A 171 -37.93 44.17 24.69
C GLU A 171 -37.63 43.52 23.36
N ILE A 172 -38.08 44.10 22.25
CA ILE A 172 -37.79 43.61 20.90
C ILE A 172 -36.26 43.56 20.68
N ALA A 173 -35.54 44.63 21.07
CA ALA A 173 -34.08 44.67 20.95
C ALA A 173 -33.37 43.56 21.78
N ARG A 174 -33.92 43.25 22.95
CA ARG A 174 -33.39 42.13 23.80
C ARG A 174 -33.59 40.81 23.11
N ASP A 175 -34.76 40.56 22.55
CA ASP A 175 -35.09 39.33 21.84
C ASP A 175 -34.23 39.16 20.59
N MET A 176 -33.99 40.25 19.84
CA MET A 176 -33.02 40.25 18.72
C MET A 176 -31.64 39.83 19.20
N MET A 177 -31.17 40.33 20.34
CA MET A 177 -29.86 40.00 20.90
C MET A 177 -29.78 38.51 21.31
N GLU A 178 -30.86 37.90 21.79
CA GLU A 178 -30.92 36.48 22.07
C GLU A 178 -30.73 35.65 20.81
N TRP A 179 -31.36 35.99 19.71
CA TRP A 179 -31.18 35.31 18.42
C TRP A 179 -29.75 35.45 17.90
N ILE A 180 -29.16 36.66 18.01
CA ILE A 180 -27.75 36.89 17.64
C ILE A 180 -26.81 35.98 18.47
N ASN A 181 -27.06 35.87 19.78
CA ASN A 181 -26.26 35.02 20.65
C ASN A 181 -26.37 33.53 20.26
N LYS A 182 -27.56 33.03 19.89
CA LYS A 182 -27.77 31.69 19.37
C LYS A 182 -26.99 31.46 18.09
N ILE A 183 -26.98 32.39 17.15
CA ILE A 183 -26.19 32.32 15.90
C ILE A 183 -24.70 32.22 16.22
N ARG A 184 -24.21 33.06 17.14
CA ARG A 184 -22.79 33.04 17.56
C ARG A 184 -22.36 31.71 18.20
N GLU A 185 -23.19 31.16 19.07
CA GLU A 185 -22.95 29.89 19.74
C GLU A 185 -22.83 28.74 18.74
N HIS A 186 -23.82 28.64 17.82
CA HIS A 186 -23.79 27.58 16.81
C HIS A 186 -22.64 27.75 15.79
N THR A 187 -22.27 29.01 15.49
CA THR A 187 -21.10 29.27 14.62
C THR A 187 -19.80 28.86 15.28
N ALA A 188 -19.60 29.12 16.58
CA ALA A 188 -18.45 28.70 17.36
C ALA A 188 -18.37 27.15 17.39
N TYR A 189 -19.49 26.48 17.66
CA TYR A 189 -19.58 25.02 17.64
C TYR A 189 -19.16 24.42 16.28
N MET A 190 -19.61 25.02 15.16
CA MET A 190 -19.18 24.57 13.83
C MET A 190 -17.67 24.73 13.62
N SER A 191 -17.09 25.83 14.10
CA SER A 191 -15.64 26.05 14.04
C SER A 191 -14.84 24.98 14.78
N ASP A 192 -15.34 24.57 15.94
CA ASP A 192 -14.71 23.50 16.75
C ASP A 192 -14.78 22.15 16.05
N ILE A 193 -15.91 21.81 15.43
CA ILE A 193 -16.04 20.60 14.61
C ILE A 193 -15.02 20.62 13.48
N ILE A 194 -14.92 21.71 12.72
CA ILE A 194 -13.99 21.83 11.59
C ILE A 194 -12.54 21.67 12.07
N THR A 195 -12.18 22.27 13.20
CA THR A 195 -10.84 22.19 13.76
C THR A 195 -10.50 20.76 14.19
N THR A 196 -11.43 20.07 14.84
CA THR A 196 -11.28 18.67 15.27
C THR A 196 -11.07 17.74 14.06
N VAL A 197 -11.89 17.92 13.03
CA VAL A 197 -11.81 17.13 11.79
C VAL A 197 -10.48 17.35 11.06
N LYS A 198 -10.02 18.60 10.99
CA LYS A 198 -8.72 18.91 10.39
C LYS A 198 -7.59 18.22 11.13
N GLY A 199 -7.64 18.18 12.46
CA GLY A 199 -6.65 17.46 13.27
C GLY A 199 -6.65 15.94 13.00
N GLN A 200 -7.82 15.33 12.89
CA GLN A 200 -7.95 13.90 12.58
C GLN A 200 -7.48 13.56 11.15
N ALA A 201 -7.81 14.40 10.17
CA ALA A 201 -7.38 14.19 8.78
C ALA A 201 -5.85 14.22 8.63
N VAL A 202 -5.17 15.11 9.36
CA VAL A 202 -3.70 15.17 9.39
C VAL A 202 -3.10 13.92 10.03
N ALA A 203 -3.67 13.42 11.13
CA ALA A 203 -3.21 12.21 11.80
C ALA A 203 -3.38 10.92 10.95
N MET A 204 -4.32 10.92 10.00
CA MET A 204 -4.55 9.79 9.07
C MET A 204 -3.65 9.83 7.81
N SER A 205 -2.94 10.94 7.58
CA SER A 205 -2.10 11.16 6.39
C SER A 205 -0.58 10.99 6.67
N GLY A 206 -0.18 10.80 7.91
CA GLY A 206 1.18 10.50 8.34
C GLY A 206 1.35 9.05 8.72
#